data_82238b482520f8be5cb04f7cb35ac839
#
_entry.id   82238b482520f8be5cb04f7cb35ac839
#
_cell.length_a   1.000
_cell.length_b   1.000
_cell.length_c   1.000
_cell.angle_alpha   90.00
_cell.angle_beta   90.00
_cell.angle_gamma   90.00
#
_symmetry.space_group_name_H-M   'P 1'
#
loop_
_entity.id
_entity.type
_entity.pdbx_description
1 polymer ?
#
loop_
_entity_poly.entity_id
_entity_poly.type
_entity_poly.pdbx_seq_one_letter_code
_entity_poly.pdbx_strand_id
1 'polypeptide(L)'
;KFLIEKYGYNPGSYQGYQYGSKSQRLTGKLDWNINDKNSFSLKYTMLRSSADIPASNSGSINSSNGRRPGVTAMPFFGAGYVINNNADILIGELNTRFSNSANNKLQIGFTQLRDFRSSLSAGNFPQVDILDGNGLPYTTFGYERFTYGNVLNSDVIQLNNIFNLYKGKHEFTFGTQNSFKKYSNGFSPSYAGAYRFNSLADFYASANGTKAAAVYDLSYSLSDGFPLVGPKNTELSLFAQDKFRVKDNL
;
A
#
# COMPACT_ATOMS: atom_id res chain seq x y z
N LYS A 1 -10.36 -5.30 -31.52
CA LYS A 1 -10.00 -6.11 -32.69
C LYS A 1 -8.56 -5.80 -33.13
N PHE A 2 -8.24 -4.58 -33.57
CA PHE A 2 -6.90 -4.20 -34.08
C PHE A 2 -5.74 -4.62 -33.16
N LEU A 3 -5.82 -4.34 -31.83
CA LEU A 3 -4.75 -4.68 -30.88
C LEU A 3 -4.51 -6.19 -30.77
N ILE A 4 -5.58 -6.99 -30.84
CA ILE A 4 -5.50 -8.45 -30.82
C ILE A 4 -4.83 -8.96 -32.10
N GLU A 5 -5.25 -8.47 -33.25
CA GLU A 5 -4.75 -8.92 -34.55
C GLU A 5 -3.30 -8.48 -34.80
N LYS A 6 -2.95 -7.24 -34.43
CA LYS A 6 -1.62 -6.68 -34.70
C LYS A 6 -0.56 -7.10 -33.67
N TYR A 7 -0.95 -7.18 -32.38
CA TYR A 7 -0.01 -7.33 -31.28
C TYR A 7 -0.31 -8.56 -30.37
N GLY A 8 -1.40 -9.32 -30.65
CA GLY A 8 -1.84 -10.39 -29.76
C GLY A 8 -2.31 -9.90 -28.40
N TYR A 9 -2.58 -8.59 -28.25
CA TYR A 9 -2.92 -7.97 -26.99
C TYR A 9 -4.42 -7.70 -26.85
N ASN A 10 -5.03 -8.23 -25.78
CA ASN A 10 -6.42 -7.96 -25.43
C ASN A 10 -6.49 -6.91 -24.30
N PRO A 11 -6.95 -5.68 -24.59
CA PRO A 11 -7.04 -4.61 -23.59
C PRO A 11 -8.22 -4.77 -22.62
N GLY A 12 -9.05 -5.80 -22.77
CA GLY A 12 -10.33 -5.97 -22.07
C GLY A 12 -11.46 -5.14 -22.68
N SER A 13 -12.57 -5.02 -21.95
CA SER A 13 -13.70 -4.21 -22.38
C SER A 13 -13.43 -2.71 -22.24
N TYR A 14 -14.03 -1.91 -23.09
CA TYR A 14 -14.04 -0.43 -22.98
C TYR A 14 -15.34 0.11 -22.38
N GLN A 15 -16.34 -0.75 -22.18
CA GLN A 15 -17.65 -0.42 -21.59
C GLN A 15 -18.24 -1.64 -20.90
N GLY A 16 -19.23 -1.42 -20.01
CA GLY A 16 -19.99 -2.49 -19.35
C GLY A 16 -19.21 -3.31 -18.32
N TYR A 17 -18.04 -2.86 -17.90
CA TYR A 17 -17.25 -3.50 -16.85
C TYR A 17 -17.50 -2.87 -15.48
N GLN A 18 -17.22 -3.63 -14.43
CA GLN A 18 -17.35 -3.19 -13.04
C GLN A 18 -16.03 -3.34 -12.31
N TYR A 19 -15.77 -2.43 -11.39
CA TYR A 19 -14.67 -2.52 -10.43
C TYR A 19 -15.17 -3.13 -9.15
N GLY A 20 -14.45 -4.15 -8.66
CA GLY A 20 -14.78 -4.86 -7.45
C GLY A 20 -13.85 -4.51 -6.28
N SER A 21 -14.32 -4.78 -5.07
CA SER A 21 -13.46 -4.80 -3.89
C SER A 21 -13.74 -6.04 -3.06
N LYS A 22 -12.69 -6.60 -2.44
CA LYS A 22 -12.77 -7.78 -1.57
C LYS A 22 -12.01 -7.49 -0.29
N SER A 23 -12.55 -7.94 0.85
CA SER A 23 -11.86 -7.83 2.13
C SER A 23 -12.19 -9.05 2.99
N GLN A 24 -11.16 -9.66 3.54
CA GLN A 24 -11.26 -10.75 4.51
C GLN A 24 -10.51 -10.34 5.77
N ARG A 25 -11.15 -10.48 6.92
CA ARG A 25 -10.57 -10.18 8.22
C ARG A 25 -10.76 -11.35 9.16
N LEU A 26 -9.70 -11.67 9.89
CA LEU A 26 -9.72 -12.66 10.94
C LEU A 26 -9.06 -12.06 12.18
N THR A 27 -9.69 -12.24 13.35
CA THR A 27 -9.07 -11.93 14.64
C THR A 27 -9.27 -13.10 15.58
N GLY A 28 -8.17 -13.58 16.15
CA GLY A 28 -8.15 -14.57 17.20
C GLY A 28 -7.45 -14.02 18.44
N LYS A 29 -7.96 -14.34 19.63
CA LYS A 29 -7.34 -13.95 20.89
C LYS A 29 -7.37 -15.13 21.85
N LEU A 30 -6.26 -15.35 22.55
CA LEU A 30 -6.12 -16.29 23.65
C LEU A 30 -5.74 -15.52 24.91
N ASP A 31 -6.47 -15.74 25.99
CA ASP A 31 -6.16 -15.21 27.31
C ASP A 31 -5.85 -16.37 28.23
N TRP A 32 -4.76 -16.28 28.97
CA TRP A 32 -4.29 -17.29 29.91
C TRP A 32 -3.92 -16.68 31.26
N ASN A 33 -4.65 -17.05 32.30
CA ASN A 33 -4.30 -16.75 33.69
C ASN A 33 -3.27 -17.79 34.16
N ILE A 34 -1.97 -17.41 34.07
CA ILE A 34 -0.87 -18.32 34.45
C ILE A 34 -0.91 -18.62 35.95
N ASN A 35 -1.16 -17.58 36.75
CA ASN A 35 -1.39 -17.67 38.19
C ASN A 35 -2.07 -16.38 38.70
N ASP A 36 -2.29 -16.23 40.02
CA ASP A 36 -2.97 -15.08 40.63
C ASP A 36 -2.27 -13.73 40.38
N LYS A 37 -1.01 -13.74 39.95
CA LYS A 37 -0.21 -12.54 39.72
C LYS A 37 0.10 -12.28 38.25
N ASN A 38 -0.03 -13.29 37.40
CA ASN A 38 0.41 -13.19 36.01
C ASN A 38 -0.71 -13.64 35.07
N SER A 39 -1.05 -12.77 34.11
CA SER A 39 -1.89 -13.10 32.98
C SER A 39 -1.19 -12.79 31.67
N PHE A 40 -1.36 -13.66 30.69
CA PHE A 40 -0.82 -13.52 29.34
C PHE A 40 -1.96 -13.49 28.34
N SER A 41 -1.85 -12.62 27.36
CA SER A 41 -2.72 -12.65 26.18
C SER A 41 -1.92 -12.69 24.90
N LEU A 42 -2.43 -13.42 23.91
CA LEU A 42 -1.91 -13.47 22.56
C LEU A 42 -3.04 -13.13 21.59
N LYS A 43 -2.83 -12.11 20.75
CA LYS A 43 -3.80 -11.68 19.75
C LYS A 43 -3.18 -11.72 18.37
N TYR A 44 -3.86 -12.36 17.43
CA TYR A 44 -3.53 -12.34 16.02
C TYR A 44 -4.66 -11.67 15.25
N THR A 45 -4.28 -10.79 14.29
CA THR A 45 -5.21 -10.15 13.36
C THR A 45 -4.66 -10.26 11.95
N MET A 46 -5.48 -10.75 11.03
CA MET A 46 -5.20 -10.83 9.60
C MET A 46 -6.14 -9.92 8.81
N LEU A 47 -5.60 -9.23 7.83
CA LEU A 47 -6.34 -8.56 6.77
C LEU A 47 -5.81 -9.02 5.42
N ARG A 48 -6.72 -9.37 4.50
CA ARG A 48 -6.45 -9.54 3.07
C ARG A 48 -7.46 -8.71 2.33
N SER A 49 -6.99 -7.70 1.60
CA SER A 49 -7.88 -6.76 0.92
C SER A 49 -7.35 -6.43 -0.47
N SER A 50 -8.26 -6.36 -1.42
CA SER A 50 -7.98 -5.91 -2.77
C SER A 50 -9.12 -5.04 -3.30
N ALA A 51 -8.79 -4.03 -4.10
CA ALA A 51 -9.76 -3.18 -4.77
C ALA A 51 -9.29 -2.86 -6.19
N ASP A 52 -10.17 -3.08 -7.16
CA ASP A 52 -9.96 -2.64 -8.52
C ASP A 52 -10.08 -1.12 -8.59
N ILE A 53 -9.13 -0.50 -9.24
CA ILE A 53 -9.05 0.95 -9.39
C ILE A 53 -9.03 1.28 -10.89
N PRO A 54 -9.84 2.25 -11.35
CA PRO A 54 -9.79 2.70 -12.74
C PRO A 54 -8.43 3.27 -13.10
N ALA A 55 -8.19 3.45 -14.40
CA ALA A 55 -7.00 4.14 -14.88
C ALA A 55 -6.71 5.39 -14.04
N SER A 56 -5.45 5.57 -13.62
CA SER A 56 -5.07 6.65 -12.70
C SER A 56 -5.50 8.03 -13.21
N ASN A 57 -5.87 8.91 -12.29
CA ASN A 57 -6.29 10.28 -12.63
C ASN A 57 -5.12 11.24 -12.90
N SER A 58 -3.87 10.76 -12.84
CA SER A 58 -2.72 11.52 -13.31
C SER A 58 -2.85 11.71 -14.82
N GLY A 59 -2.42 12.85 -15.32
CA GLY A 59 -2.41 13.13 -16.75
C GLY A 59 -1.66 12.08 -17.55
N SER A 60 -1.95 11.96 -18.83
CA SER A 60 -1.07 11.25 -19.75
C SER A 60 0.30 11.94 -19.78
N ILE A 61 1.32 11.28 -20.32
CA ILE A 61 2.68 11.82 -20.36
C ILE A 61 2.65 13.22 -21.02
N ASN A 62 3.21 14.23 -20.33
CA ASN A 62 3.20 15.64 -20.75
C ASN A 62 1.80 16.23 -21.01
N SER A 63 0.78 15.79 -20.28
CA SER A 63 -0.58 16.33 -20.32
C SER A 63 -1.15 16.41 -18.92
N SER A 64 -1.94 17.45 -18.63
CA SER A 64 -2.65 17.62 -17.37
C SER A 64 -4.01 16.89 -17.34
N ASN A 65 -4.49 16.40 -18.49
CA ASN A 65 -5.79 15.77 -18.60
C ASN A 65 -5.77 14.32 -18.09
N GLY A 66 -6.65 14.01 -17.16
CA GLY A 66 -6.74 12.69 -16.53
C GLY A 66 -7.27 11.62 -17.47
N ARG A 67 -7.04 10.35 -17.11
CA ARG A 67 -7.41 9.14 -17.89
C ARG A 67 -8.68 8.47 -17.41
N ARG A 68 -9.27 8.91 -16.32
CA ARG A 68 -10.49 8.26 -15.77
C ARG A 68 -11.62 8.30 -16.77
N PRO A 69 -12.53 7.30 -16.75
CA PRO A 69 -13.75 7.34 -17.56
C PRO A 69 -14.51 8.63 -17.35
N GLY A 70 -14.95 9.23 -18.44
CA GLY A 70 -15.66 10.51 -18.44
C GLY A 70 -16.27 10.81 -19.80
N VAL A 71 -16.78 12.03 -19.97
CA VAL A 71 -17.44 12.44 -21.22
C VAL A 71 -16.52 12.50 -22.43
N THR A 72 -15.21 12.65 -22.20
CA THR A 72 -14.19 12.71 -23.25
C THR A 72 -13.27 11.49 -23.29
N ALA A 73 -13.26 10.66 -22.23
CA ALA A 73 -12.31 9.57 -22.11
C ALA A 73 -13.01 8.24 -21.85
N MET A 74 -12.66 7.21 -22.63
CA MET A 74 -13.18 5.86 -22.54
C MET A 74 -12.01 4.86 -22.46
N PRO A 75 -11.34 4.76 -21.28
CA PRO A 75 -10.25 3.81 -21.10
C PRO A 75 -10.75 2.37 -21.10
N PHE A 76 -9.92 1.46 -21.56
CA PHE A 76 -10.18 0.03 -21.45
C PHE A 76 -10.01 -0.45 -19.99
N PHE A 77 -10.71 -1.52 -19.62
CA PHE A 77 -10.61 -2.14 -18.30
C PHE A 77 -9.16 -2.45 -17.91
N GLY A 78 -8.37 -2.99 -18.85
CA GLY A 78 -6.96 -3.31 -18.62
C GLY A 78 -6.05 -2.12 -18.32
N ALA A 79 -6.51 -0.87 -18.54
CA ALA A 79 -5.77 0.33 -18.12
C ALA A 79 -5.88 0.62 -16.62
N GLY A 80 -6.72 -0.11 -15.89
CA GLY A 80 -6.85 -0.04 -14.45
C GLY A 80 -5.80 -0.90 -13.73
N TYR A 81 -5.86 -0.87 -12.40
CA TYR A 81 -5.00 -1.65 -11.54
C TYR A 81 -5.73 -2.09 -10.27
N VAL A 82 -5.12 -3.00 -9.52
CA VAL A 82 -5.62 -3.46 -8.22
C VAL A 82 -4.71 -2.93 -7.13
N ILE A 83 -5.27 -2.32 -6.09
CA ILE A 83 -4.57 -2.07 -4.84
C ILE A 83 -4.78 -3.26 -3.93
N ASN A 84 -3.69 -3.86 -3.45
CA ASN A 84 -3.70 -4.94 -2.47
C ASN A 84 -3.15 -4.39 -1.15
N ASN A 85 -3.89 -4.57 -0.06
CA ASN A 85 -3.48 -4.19 1.29
C ASN A 85 -3.63 -5.40 2.20
N ASN A 86 -2.51 -6.00 2.57
CA ASN A 86 -2.46 -7.18 3.42
C ASN A 86 -1.74 -6.86 4.73
N ALA A 87 -2.28 -7.32 5.84
CA ALA A 87 -1.68 -7.15 7.15
C ALA A 87 -1.74 -8.43 7.96
N ASP A 88 -0.66 -8.72 8.68
CA ASP A 88 -0.58 -9.72 9.73
C ASP A 88 -0.04 -9.02 10.98
N ILE A 89 -0.80 -9.09 12.09
CA ILE A 89 -0.45 -8.43 13.35
C ILE A 89 -0.54 -9.47 14.46
N LEU A 90 0.57 -9.70 15.15
CA LEU A 90 0.67 -10.57 16.32
C LEU A 90 1.10 -9.74 17.52
N ILE A 91 0.33 -9.80 18.61
CA ILE A 91 0.62 -9.08 19.85
C ILE A 91 0.56 -10.05 21.01
N GLY A 92 1.66 -10.13 21.76
CA GLY A 92 1.74 -10.80 23.06
C GLY A 92 1.80 -9.76 24.18
N GLU A 93 1.02 -9.96 25.24
CA GLU A 93 0.96 -9.08 26.39
C GLU A 93 1.04 -9.89 27.68
N LEU A 94 1.99 -9.54 28.55
CA LEU A 94 2.12 -10.10 29.89
C LEU A 94 1.82 -9.02 30.92
N ASN A 95 0.80 -9.24 31.75
CA ASN A 95 0.46 -8.42 32.89
C ASN A 95 0.94 -9.12 34.16
N THR A 96 1.76 -8.45 34.96
CA THR A 96 2.29 -8.96 36.22
C THR A 96 1.92 -8.03 37.37
N ARG A 97 1.29 -8.58 38.41
CA ARG A 97 1.03 -7.88 39.67
C ARG A 97 2.07 -8.30 40.71
N PHE A 98 3.06 -7.47 40.97
CA PHE A 98 4.11 -7.76 41.97
C PHE A 98 3.54 -7.67 43.40
N SER A 99 2.67 -6.67 43.65
CA SER A 99 2.01 -6.43 44.91
C SER A 99 0.70 -5.65 44.69
N ASN A 100 0.01 -5.29 45.79
CA ASN A 100 -1.16 -4.41 45.70
C ASN A 100 -0.79 -2.97 45.25
N SER A 101 0.49 -2.62 45.32
CA SER A 101 0.98 -1.28 44.97
C SER A 101 1.93 -1.26 43.78
N ALA A 102 2.18 -2.40 43.11
CA ALA A 102 3.09 -2.42 41.97
C ALA A 102 2.62 -3.44 40.91
N ASN A 103 2.56 -2.99 39.66
CA ASN A 103 2.26 -3.84 38.51
C ASN A 103 3.12 -3.47 37.30
N ASN A 104 3.21 -4.41 36.39
CA ASN A 104 3.92 -4.24 35.11
C ASN A 104 3.11 -4.82 33.96
N LYS A 105 3.18 -4.15 32.83
CA LYS A 105 2.66 -4.60 31.55
C LYS A 105 3.78 -4.62 30.52
N LEU A 106 4.11 -5.81 30.04
CA LEU A 106 5.04 -6.01 28.92
C LEU A 106 4.25 -6.40 27.69
N GLN A 107 4.48 -5.70 26.59
CA GLN A 107 3.85 -5.99 25.31
C GLN A 107 4.92 -6.11 24.21
N ILE A 108 4.81 -7.17 23.41
CA ILE A 108 5.62 -7.39 22.22
C ILE A 108 4.67 -7.53 21.04
N GLY A 109 4.88 -6.71 20.02
CA GLY A 109 4.10 -6.71 18.79
C GLY A 109 4.97 -7.01 17.58
N PHE A 110 4.42 -7.78 16.64
CA PHE A 110 4.96 -7.95 15.30
C PHE A 110 3.88 -7.59 14.30
N THR A 111 4.17 -6.62 13.42
CA THR A 111 3.28 -6.19 12.34
C THR A 111 3.98 -6.37 11.01
N GLN A 112 3.32 -7.05 10.09
CA GLN A 112 3.75 -7.22 8.72
C GLN A 112 2.70 -6.63 7.80
N LEU A 113 3.06 -5.60 7.02
CA LEU A 113 2.22 -5.00 5.99
C LEU A 113 2.79 -5.34 4.62
N ARG A 114 1.90 -5.68 3.69
CA ARG A 114 2.22 -6.02 2.30
C ARG A 114 1.25 -5.28 1.40
N ASP A 115 1.67 -4.07 1.00
CA ASP A 115 0.91 -3.18 0.14
C ASP A 115 1.54 -3.19 -1.25
N PHE A 116 0.78 -3.56 -2.27
CA PHE A 116 1.29 -3.61 -3.63
C PHE A 116 0.19 -3.40 -4.66
N ARG A 117 0.61 -3.02 -5.86
CA ARG A 117 -0.29 -2.95 -7.01
C ARG A 117 -0.13 -4.14 -7.92
N SER A 118 -1.25 -4.57 -8.50
CA SER A 118 -1.31 -5.55 -9.59
C SER A 118 -2.00 -4.91 -10.79
N SER A 119 -1.63 -5.29 -12.00
CA SER A 119 -2.28 -4.77 -13.20
C SER A 119 -3.57 -5.52 -13.50
N LEU A 120 -4.55 -4.82 -14.09
CA LEU A 120 -5.71 -5.41 -14.76
C LEU A 120 -5.42 -5.70 -16.25
N SER A 121 -4.25 -5.31 -16.76
CA SER A 121 -3.82 -5.59 -18.14
C SER A 121 -3.49 -7.07 -18.35
N ALA A 122 -3.86 -7.59 -19.50
CA ALA A 122 -3.42 -8.91 -19.97
C ALA A 122 -1.95 -8.86 -20.40
N GLY A 123 -1.03 -9.14 -19.46
CA GLY A 123 0.41 -9.12 -19.71
C GLY A 123 1.03 -7.70 -19.63
N ASN A 124 2.31 -7.62 -20.03
CA ASN A 124 3.14 -6.41 -19.87
C ASN A 124 3.10 -5.51 -21.11
N PHE A 125 1.95 -5.39 -21.79
CA PHE A 125 1.82 -4.44 -22.88
C PHE A 125 1.96 -3.02 -22.32
N PRO A 126 2.84 -2.16 -22.90
CA PRO A 126 3.07 -0.83 -22.37
C PRO A 126 1.79 0.01 -22.32
N GLN A 127 1.73 0.98 -21.40
CA GLN A 127 0.60 1.90 -21.39
C GLN A 127 0.57 2.74 -22.65
N VAL A 128 -0.60 2.87 -23.26
CA VAL A 128 -0.84 3.73 -24.40
C VAL A 128 -1.97 4.69 -24.08
N ASP A 129 -1.65 5.99 -24.13
CA ASP A 129 -2.61 7.09 -24.07
C ASP A 129 -2.85 7.63 -25.49
N ILE A 130 -4.10 7.71 -25.91
CA ILE A 130 -4.50 8.32 -27.19
C ILE A 130 -5.38 9.53 -26.88
N LEU A 131 -5.02 10.69 -27.44
CA LEU A 131 -5.80 11.91 -27.36
C LEU A 131 -6.77 12.02 -28.55
N ASP A 132 -7.69 12.96 -28.47
CA ASP A 132 -8.75 13.20 -29.46
C ASP A 132 -8.33 14.09 -30.67
N GLY A 133 -7.08 14.53 -30.69
CA GLY A 133 -6.57 15.52 -31.67
C GLY A 133 -6.58 16.97 -31.17
N ASN A 134 -7.36 17.27 -30.11
CA ASN A 134 -7.46 18.58 -29.48
C ASN A 134 -6.80 18.64 -28.10
N GLY A 135 -6.10 17.57 -27.72
CA GLY A 135 -5.38 17.48 -26.45
C GLY A 135 -6.20 16.89 -25.28
N LEU A 136 -7.45 16.49 -25.49
CA LEU A 136 -8.24 15.80 -24.49
C LEU A 136 -8.00 14.27 -24.55
N PRO A 137 -8.09 13.56 -23.43
CA PRO A 137 -7.97 12.10 -23.43
C PRO A 137 -9.15 11.48 -24.19
N TYR A 138 -8.82 10.54 -25.10
CA TYR A 138 -9.79 9.77 -25.86
C TYR A 138 -9.90 8.34 -25.32
N THR A 139 -8.75 7.62 -25.24
CA THR A 139 -8.72 6.27 -24.68
C THR A 139 -7.34 5.94 -24.11
N THR A 140 -7.32 4.99 -23.19
CA THR A 140 -6.10 4.44 -22.58
C THR A 140 -6.22 2.92 -22.49
N PHE A 141 -5.13 2.22 -22.77
CA PHE A 141 -4.99 0.77 -22.58
C PHE A 141 -3.54 0.42 -22.23
N GLY A 142 -3.31 -0.84 -21.87
CA GLY A 142 -1.99 -1.32 -21.49
C GLY A 142 -1.75 -1.30 -19.98
N TYR A 143 -0.54 -1.68 -19.58
CA TYR A 143 -0.12 -1.77 -18.19
C TYR A 143 -0.05 -0.36 -17.57
N GLU A 144 -0.84 -0.11 -16.54
CA GLU A 144 -0.87 1.20 -15.88
C GLU A 144 0.53 1.59 -15.40
N ARG A 145 1.00 2.79 -15.81
CA ARG A 145 2.42 3.22 -15.74
C ARG A 145 3.02 3.29 -14.34
N PHE A 146 2.20 3.37 -13.29
CA PHE A 146 2.66 3.47 -11.90
C PHE A 146 2.57 2.14 -11.15
N THR A 147 2.16 1.06 -11.81
CA THR A 147 1.80 -0.21 -11.17
C THR A 147 2.95 -1.21 -11.14
N TYR A 148 3.81 -1.26 -12.19
CA TYR A 148 4.89 -2.24 -12.26
C TYR A 148 5.86 -2.05 -11.07
N GLY A 149 6.03 -3.13 -10.27
CA GLY A 149 6.92 -3.12 -9.11
C GLY A 149 6.51 -2.14 -7.99
N ASN A 150 5.31 -1.55 -8.06
CA ASN A 150 4.82 -0.66 -7.02
C ASN A 150 4.46 -1.48 -5.78
N VAL A 151 5.33 -1.42 -4.77
CA VAL A 151 5.24 -2.20 -3.55
C VAL A 151 5.74 -1.41 -2.35
N LEU A 152 5.06 -1.57 -1.22
CA LEU A 152 5.55 -1.11 0.08
C LEU A 152 5.36 -2.23 1.10
N ASN A 153 6.43 -2.94 1.38
CA ASN A 153 6.47 -3.92 2.46
C ASN A 153 7.01 -3.27 3.73
N SER A 154 6.35 -3.52 4.86
CA SER A 154 6.76 -3.01 6.15
C SER A 154 6.75 -4.14 7.17
N ASP A 155 7.87 -4.35 7.86
CA ASP A 155 8.00 -5.24 9.00
C ASP A 155 8.33 -4.39 10.23
N VAL A 156 7.50 -4.49 11.27
CA VAL A 156 7.62 -3.68 12.49
C VAL A 156 7.62 -4.59 13.71
N ILE A 157 8.66 -4.50 14.53
CA ILE A 157 8.71 -5.09 15.86
C ILE A 157 8.53 -3.96 16.87
N GLN A 158 7.62 -4.14 17.81
CA GLN A 158 7.36 -3.20 18.90
C GLN A 158 7.62 -3.87 20.24
N LEU A 159 8.28 -3.16 21.14
CA LEU A 159 8.51 -3.57 22.53
C LEU A 159 8.10 -2.44 23.45
N ASN A 160 7.04 -2.65 24.19
CA ASN A 160 6.48 -1.68 25.13
C ASN A 160 6.51 -2.27 26.54
N ASN A 161 6.94 -1.49 27.51
CA ASN A 161 6.87 -1.87 28.92
C ASN A 161 6.36 -0.69 29.73
N ILE A 162 5.41 -0.94 30.62
CA ILE A 162 4.82 0.04 31.52
C ILE A 162 4.84 -0.55 32.91
N PHE A 163 5.53 0.14 33.83
CA PHE A 163 5.58 -0.21 35.26
C PHE A 163 4.88 0.87 36.06
N ASN A 164 3.90 0.50 36.87
CA ASN A 164 3.19 1.39 37.78
C ASN A 164 3.52 1.07 39.23
N LEU A 165 3.72 2.15 40.02
CA LEU A 165 3.98 2.08 41.46
C LEU A 165 3.05 3.08 42.18
N TYR A 166 2.24 2.56 43.08
CA TYR A 166 1.34 3.35 43.92
C TYR A 166 1.93 3.54 45.30
N LYS A 167 2.16 4.77 45.73
CA LYS A 167 2.73 5.08 47.03
C LYS A 167 2.06 6.32 47.66
N GLY A 168 1.21 6.10 48.66
CA GLY A 168 0.44 7.17 49.28
C GLY A 168 -0.47 7.87 48.28
N LYS A 169 -0.26 9.15 48.05
CA LYS A 169 -1.02 9.97 47.09
C LYS A 169 -0.43 10.00 45.69
N HIS A 170 0.67 9.28 45.45
CA HIS A 170 1.38 9.24 44.18
C HIS A 170 1.08 7.97 43.40
N GLU A 171 0.89 8.13 42.12
CA GLU A 171 0.86 7.05 41.12
C GLU A 171 1.99 7.29 40.12
N PHE A 172 3.12 6.62 40.32
CA PHE A 172 4.27 6.71 39.41
C PHE A 172 4.09 5.72 38.27
N THR A 173 4.29 6.19 37.06
CA THR A 173 4.35 5.37 35.85
C THR A 173 5.71 5.54 35.18
N PHE A 174 6.41 4.45 34.95
CA PHE A 174 7.65 4.40 34.18
C PHE A 174 7.45 3.51 32.98
N GLY A 175 7.97 3.91 31.84
CA GLY A 175 7.77 3.09 30.65
C GLY A 175 8.80 3.31 29.56
N THR A 176 8.77 2.37 28.63
CA THR A 176 9.50 2.45 27.38
C THR A 176 8.59 2.02 26.23
N GLN A 177 8.72 2.68 25.10
CA GLN A 177 8.07 2.32 23.84
C GLN A 177 9.12 2.33 22.74
N ASN A 178 9.38 1.16 22.18
CA ASN A 178 10.42 0.99 21.18
C ASN A 178 9.83 0.38 19.93
N SER A 179 10.28 0.84 18.77
CA SER A 179 9.91 0.23 17.50
C SER A 179 11.10 0.08 16.57
N PHE A 180 11.16 -1.08 15.92
CA PHE A 180 12.17 -1.44 14.93
C PHE A 180 11.45 -1.71 13.63
N LYS A 181 11.69 -0.86 12.62
CA LYS A 181 10.97 -0.88 11.35
C LYS A 181 11.93 -1.19 10.20
N LYS A 182 11.53 -2.09 9.34
CA LYS A 182 12.21 -2.40 8.09
C LYS A 182 11.21 -2.24 6.95
N TYR A 183 11.61 -1.51 5.95
CA TYR A 183 10.80 -1.28 4.75
C TYR A 183 11.44 -1.88 3.52
N SER A 184 10.61 -2.21 2.52
CA SER A 184 11.03 -2.45 1.15
C SER A 184 10.05 -1.72 0.26
N ASN A 185 10.50 -0.66 -0.39
CA ASN A 185 9.68 0.21 -1.23
C ASN A 185 10.17 0.15 -2.68
N GLY A 186 9.25 -0.08 -3.59
CA GLY A 186 9.47 -0.04 -5.02
C GLY A 186 8.52 0.93 -5.69
N PHE A 187 9.05 1.89 -6.43
CA PHE A 187 8.27 2.82 -7.23
C PHE A 187 9.12 3.37 -8.37
N SER A 188 8.80 2.96 -9.59
CA SER A 188 9.44 3.45 -10.81
C SER A 188 8.39 3.60 -11.90
N PRO A 189 7.85 4.83 -12.10
CA PRO A 189 6.85 5.08 -13.14
C PRO A 189 7.36 4.69 -14.52
N SER A 190 6.46 4.19 -15.36
CA SER A 190 6.75 3.82 -16.75
C SER A 190 7.81 2.71 -16.92
N TYR A 191 8.03 1.86 -15.91
CA TYR A 191 8.99 0.75 -16.02
C TYR A 191 8.59 -0.29 -17.07
N ALA A 192 7.28 -0.45 -17.33
CA ALA A 192 6.76 -1.25 -18.45
C ALA A 192 6.70 -0.48 -19.79
N GLY A 193 7.15 0.76 -19.81
CA GLY A 193 7.00 1.66 -20.95
C GLY A 193 5.64 2.36 -21.01
N ALA A 194 5.63 3.58 -21.52
CA ALA A 194 4.41 4.32 -21.78
C ALA A 194 4.53 5.17 -23.04
N TYR A 195 3.45 5.24 -23.81
CA TYR A 195 3.37 6.00 -25.07
C TYR A 195 2.18 6.94 -25.05
N ARG A 196 2.32 8.09 -25.69
CA ARG A 196 1.21 8.99 -25.99
C ARG A 196 1.15 9.29 -27.48
N PHE A 197 -0.07 9.27 -28.02
CA PHE A 197 -0.38 9.69 -29.38
C PHE A 197 -1.38 10.85 -29.32
N ASN A 198 -1.21 11.82 -30.20
CA ASN A 198 -2.09 12.99 -30.23
C ASN A 198 -3.45 12.71 -30.84
N SER A 199 -3.57 11.62 -31.60
CA SER A 199 -4.84 11.17 -32.19
C SER A 199 -4.83 9.67 -32.46
N LEU A 200 -6.02 9.10 -32.67
CA LEU A 200 -6.17 7.70 -33.08
C LEU A 200 -5.51 7.45 -34.47
N ALA A 201 -5.55 8.42 -35.36
CA ALA A 201 -4.85 8.33 -36.66
C ALA A 201 -3.33 8.22 -36.48
N ASP A 202 -2.75 8.99 -35.56
CA ASP A 202 -1.32 8.93 -35.22
C ASP A 202 -0.93 7.56 -34.65
N PHE A 203 -1.78 7.00 -33.78
CA PHE A 203 -1.57 5.65 -33.26
C PHE A 203 -1.52 4.60 -34.39
N TYR A 204 -2.47 4.62 -35.31
CA TYR A 204 -2.45 3.70 -36.44
C TYR A 204 -1.26 3.91 -37.37
N ALA A 205 -0.89 5.15 -37.64
CA ALA A 205 0.29 5.47 -38.45
C ALA A 205 1.58 4.93 -37.77
N SER A 206 1.69 5.06 -36.45
CA SER A 206 2.80 4.50 -35.69
C SER A 206 2.80 2.96 -35.70
N ALA A 207 1.65 2.34 -35.54
CA ALA A 207 1.51 0.89 -35.63
C ALA A 207 1.92 0.33 -37.01
N ASN A 208 1.82 1.13 -38.05
CA ASN A 208 2.25 0.80 -39.42
C ASN A 208 3.70 1.27 -39.73
N GLY A 209 4.42 1.81 -38.75
CA GLY A 209 5.81 2.24 -38.89
C GLY A 209 6.00 3.55 -39.65
N THR A 210 4.94 4.33 -39.91
CA THR A 210 4.99 5.56 -40.71
C THR A 210 5.07 6.85 -39.88
N LYS A 211 4.87 6.76 -38.55
CA LYS A 211 4.94 7.91 -37.63
C LYS A 211 5.44 7.43 -36.26
N ALA A 212 6.26 8.24 -35.60
CA ALA A 212 6.65 8.01 -34.21
C ALA A 212 5.52 8.40 -33.24
N ALA A 213 5.56 7.85 -32.01
CA ALA A 213 4.74 8.33 -30.92
C ALA A 213 5.04 9.80 -30.63
N ALA A 214 4.04 10.57 -30.18
CA ALA A 214 4.24 11.96 -29.79
C ALA A 214 5.12 12.07 -28.53
N VAL A 215 4.98 11.15 -27.61
CA VAL A 215 5.80 11.03 -26.39
C VAL A 215 6.03 9.56 -26.09
N TYR A 216 7.23 9.26 -25.63
CA TYR A 216 7.62 7.97 -25.08
C TYR A 216 8.30 8.16 -23.74
N ASP A 217 7.97 7.33 -22.77
CA ASP A 217 8.55 7.34 -21.43
C ASP A 217 8.90 5.91 -21.01
N LEU A 218 10.14 5.70 -20.59
CA LEU A 218 10.64 4.43 -20.10
C LEU A 218 11.60 4.67 -18.94
N SER A 219 11.28 4.05 -17.81
CA SER A 219 12.22 3.93 -16.68
C SER A 219 12.86 2.54 -16.72
N TYR A 220 14.12 2.47 -16.37
CA TYR A 220 14.83 1.19 -16.23
C TYR A 220 15.80 1.25 -15.05
N SER A 221 16.16 0.09 -14.51
CA SER A 221 17.17 -0.04 -13.48
C SER A 221 18.57 -0.11 -14.10
N LEU A 222 19.54 0.52 -13.46
CA LEU A 222 20.97 0.37 -13.81
C LEU A 222 21.58 -0.89 -13.16
N SER A 223 20.85 -1.55 -12.27
CA SER A 223 21.22 -2.82 -11.63
C SER A 223 20.24 -3.93 -12.02
N ASP A 224 20.57 -5.17 -11.71
CA ASP A 224 19.68 -6.29 -11.98
C ASP A 224 18.36 -6.15 -11.22
N GLY A 225 17.25 -6.34 -11.95
CA GLY A 225 15.91 -6.35 -11.42
C GLY A 225 15.27 -4.98 -11.19
N PHE A 226 14.10 -4.98 -10.56
CA PHE A 226 13.36 -3.76 -10.25
C PHE A 226 14.00 -3.01 -9.06
N PRO A 227 14.16 -1.67 -9.11
CA PRO A 227 14.83 -0.93 -8.05
C PRO A 227 13.98 -0.89 -6.78
N LEU A 228 14.50 -1.50 -5.69
CA LEU A 228 13.89 -1.48 -4.36
C LEU A 228 14.77 -0.67 -3.40
N VAL A 229 14.13 0.15 -2.57
CA VAL A 229 14.77 0.90 -1.49
C VAL A 229 14.32 0.32 -0.16
N GLY A 230 15.27 -0.03 0.71
CA GLY A 230 15.02 -0.72 1.97
C GLY A 230 15.46 0.07 3.21
N PRO A 231 14.85 1.22 3.55
CA PRO A 231 15.22 1.96 4.76
C PRO A 231 14.86 1.18 6.02
N LYS A 232 15.64 1.42 7.08
CA LYS A 232 15.36 0.93 8.44
C LYS A 232 15.20 2.14 9.35
N ASN A 233 14.29 2.03 10.32
CA ASN A 233 14.10 3.04 11.34
C ASN A 233 14.04 2.36 12.70
N THR A 234 14.71 2.95 13.70
CA THR A 234 14.67 2.53 15.10
C THR A 234 14.23 3.72 15.92
N GLU A 235 13.17 3.54 16.69
CA GLU A 235 12.66 4.51 17.64
C GLU A 235 12.77 3.92 19.04
N LEU A 236 13.42 4.64 19.94
CA LEU A 236 13.58 4.28 21.35
C LEU A 236 13.07 5.42 22.21
N SER A 237 12.23 5.11 23.18
CA SER A 237 11.70 6.12 24.09
C SER A 237 11.62 5.61 25.52
N LEU A 238 11.89 6.50 26.48
CA LEU A 238 11.69 6.30 27.91
C LEU A 238 10.80 7.42 28.42
N PHE A 239 9.90 7.12 29.33
CA PHE A 239 9.06 8.12 29.98
C PHE A 239 8.86 7.81 31.47
N ALA A 240 8.63 8.87 32.24
CA ALA A 240 8.25 8.80 33.63
C ALA A 240 7.12 9.81 33.87
N GLN A 241 6.15 9.42 34.66
CA GLN A 241 5.01 10.26 35.03
C GLN A 241 4.72 10.06 36.53
N ASP A 242 4.34 11.13 37.20
CA ASP A 242 3.70 11.10 38.53
C ASP A 242 2.31 11.72 38.44
N LYS A 243 1.31 10.98 38.90
CA LYS A 243 -0.04 11.49 39.12
C LYS A 243 -0.24 11.65 40.61
N PHE A 244 -0.21 12.92 41.06
CA PHE A 244 -0.34 13.26 42.46
C PHE A 244 -1.80 13.59 42.80
N ARG A 245 -2.38 12.87 43.73
CA ARG A 245 -3.74 13.12 44.24
C ARG A 245 -3.70 14.19 45.35
N VAL A 246 -4.01 15.41 44.99
CA VAL A 246 -3.98 16.56 45.96
C VAL A 246 -5.06 16.38 47.04
N LYS A 247 -6.28 16.00 46.63
CA LYS A 247 -7.44 15.74 47.49
C LYS A 247 -8.16 14.48 46.97
N ASP A 248 -8.97 13.86 47.82
CA ASP A 248 -9.68 12.61 47.48
C ASP A 248 -10.77 12.79 46.43
N ASN A 249 -11.20 14.04 46.19
CA ASN A 249 -12.25 14.44 45.24
C ASN A 249 -11.76 15.37 44.11
N LEU A 250 -10.46 15.38 43.85
CA LEU A 250 -9.82 16.15 42.75
C LEU A 250 -8.96 15.23 41.92
#